data_8a4fdbe7a699723251b8f8cab35f87dd
#
_entry.id   8a4fdbe7a699723251b8f8cab35f87dd
#
_cell.length_a   1.000
_cell.length_b   1.000
_cell.length_c   1.000
_cell.angle_alpha   90.00
_cell.angle_beta   90.00
_cell.angle_gamma   90.00
#
_symmetry.space_group_name_H-M   'P 1'
#
loop_
_entity.id
_entity.type
_entity.pdbx_description
1 polymer ?
#
loop_
_entity_poly.entity_id
_entity_poly.type
_entity_poly.pdbx_seq_one_letter_code
_entity_poly.pdbx_strand_id
1 'polypeptide(L)'
;MTDYQDIADREGAGIQLSPWDRQFYAEKLRRERFNLDSDEVKAHLPLDAVLNAMFWAAGRVHGLAFKQISDAPVIHSTVRVYEVSRPATAEIVGVIYFDLFNRPGKAHGSYQMQFREAENFQEKVLPISCIFSTFPQPPEGQLVLLPWEYANVFFHEFGHALHMLHYNASYRSLGSQHVAWDFVELPALINERWLLDPELLARFARHHLTDAPMPLDLLARIKQGLQYDRIFSLNPDFLLPAIVDLRLHLMADGSGNSIDVVQVEKDTVAEFGMPDAWDQIMRVTHNFHIFIGAYAAGLYSYLWADVMAADAVQTFEQSSGGIYDEQTSKAWIDKILSVGHSVPAHDAFRDFAGHDPELAPLHRRFGLSTTILMHKDEAMPQKLS
;
A
#
# COMPACT_ATOMS: atom_id res chain seq x y z
N MET A 1 -15.27 14.61 11.91
CA MET A 1 -15.61 16.04 11.63
C MET A 1 -15.78 16.84 12.91
N THR A 2 -16.53 16.37 13.90
CA THR A 2 -16.71 17.13 15.16
C THR A 2 -15.36 17.55 15.76
N ASP A 3 -14.43 16.60 15.95
CA ASP A 3 -13.11 16.90 16.50
C ASP A 3 -12.33 17.94 15.67
N TYR A 4 -12.46 17.90 14.33
CA TYR A 4 -11.82 18.86 13.43
C TYR A 4 -12.46 20.26 13.52
N GLN A 5 -13.81 20.30 13.54
CA GLN A 5 -14.53 21.57 13.70
C GLN A 5 -14.23 22.21 15.06
N ASP A 6 -14.15 21.41 16.13
CA ASP A 6 -13.79 21.88 17.46
C ASP A 6 -12.40 22.55 17.50
N ILE A 7 -11.44 22.04 16.70
CA ILE A 7 -10.12 22.67 16.55
C ILE A 7 -10.27 24.01 15.82
N ALA A 8 -10.99 24.05 14.70
CA ALA A 8 -11.22 25.26 13.93
C ALA A 8 -11.90 26.36 14.75
N ASP A 9 -12.90 25.98 15.54
CA ASP A 9 -13.65 26.88 16.40
C ASP A 9 -12.78 27.44 17.54
N ARG A 10 -11.97 26.59 18.19
CA ARG A 10 -11.02 27.02 19.24
C ARG A 10 -9.93 27.97 18.71
N GLU A 11 -9.51 27.79 17.47
CA GLU A 11 -8.55 28.68 16.80
C GLU A 11 -9.19 29.99 16.30
N GLY A 12 -10.50 30.11 16.37
CA GLY A 12 -11.23 31.28 15.87
C GLY A 12 -11.21 31.41 14.36
N ALA A 13 -11.10 30.27 13.64
CA ALA A 13 -11.05 30.25 12.18
C ALA A 13 -12.34 30.80 11.53
N GLY A 14 -13.48 30.71 12.22
CA GLY A 14 -14.76 31.26 11.77
C GLY A 14 -15.31 30.60 10.49
N ILE A 15 -14.94 29.34 10.25
CA ILE A 15 -15.34 28.56 9.06
C ILE A 15 -16.14 27.33 9.46
N GLN A 16 -17.06 26.93 8.61
CA GLN A 16 -17.64 25.59 8.62
C GLN A 16 -16.73 24.72 7.74
N LEU A 17 -16.19 23.63 8.33
CA LEU A 17 -15.26 22.76 7.61
C LEU A 17 -15.91 22.09 6.40
N SER A 18 -15.12 22.03 5.33
CA SER A 18 -15.41 21.36 4.08
C SER A 18 -14.45 20.17 3.85
N PRO A 19 -14.74 19.25 2.94
CA PRO A 19 -13.90 18.06 2.70
C PRO A 19 -12.42 18.39 2.44
N TRP A 20 -12.13 19.48 1.75
CA TRP A 20 -10.76 19.92 1.45
C TRP A 20 -9.97 20.42 2.67
N ASP A 21 -10.64 20.74 3.80
CA ASP A 21 -10.00 21.15 5.05
C ASP A 21 -9.55 19.93 5.88
N ARG A 22 -10.04 18.73 5.55
CA ARG A 22 -9.86 17.51 6.34
C ARG A 22 -8.39 17.21 6.66
N GLN A 23 -7.52 17.23 5.66
CA GLN A 23 -6.11 16.86 5.87
C GLN A 23 -5.38 17.86 6.76
N PHE A 24 -5.69 19.15 6.62
CA PHE A 24 -5.09 20.19 7.44
C PHE A 24 -5.47 20.03 8.93
N TYR A 25 -6.76 19.80 9.22
CA TYR A 25 -7.21 19.61 10.59
C TYR A 25 -6.90 18.21 11.13
N ALA A 26 -6.76 17.20 10.28
CA ALA A 26 -6.28 15.88 10.68
C ALA A 26 -4.85 15.94 11.22
N GLU A 27 -3.95 16.73 10.57
CA GLU A 27 -2.60 16.92 11.07
C GLU A 27 -2.59 17.65 12.43
N LYS A 28 -3.42 18.67 12.62
CA LYS A 28 -3.55 19.34 13.91
C LYS A 28 -4.05 18.40 15.00
N LEU A 29 -5.04 17.57 14.67
CA LEU A 29 -5.57 16.58 15.60
C LEU A 29 -4.53 15.53 15.97
N ARG A 30 -3.71 15.05 15.00
CA ARG A 30 -2.60 14.15 15.28
C ARG A 30 -1.60 14.74 16.26
N ARG A 31 -1.22 16.01 16.06
CA ARG A 31 -0.34 16.74 17.00
C ARG A 31 -0.96 16.86 18.39
N GLU A 32 -2.23 17.22 18.46
CA GLU A 32 -2.92 17.43 19.75
C GLU A 32 -3.16 16.10 20.50
N ARG A 33 -3.64 15.06 19.80
CA ARG A 33 -4.08 13.82 20.42
C ARG A 33 -2.95 12.82 20.68
N PHE A 34 -2.00 12.74 19.76
CA PHE A 34 -0.94 11.75 19.80
C PHE A 34 0.44 12.36 20.03
N ASN A 35 0.55 13.68 20.17
CA ASN A 35 1.82 14.39 20.20
C ASN A 35 2.73 13.96 19.04
N LEU A 36 2.13 13.81 17.85
CA LEU A 36 2.78 13.32 16.64
C LEU A 36 2.99 14.48 15.69
N ASP A 37 4.26 14.85 15.47
CA ASP A 37 4.68 15.87 14.52
C ASP A 37 5.31 15.21 13.29
N SER A 38 4.77 15.47 12.11
CA SER A 38 5.27 14.93 10.85
C SER A 38 6.71 15.35 10.57
N ASP A 39 7.14 16.53 11.06
CA ASP A 39 8.53 17.01 10.91
C ASP A 39 9.49 16.22 11.82
N GLU A 40 9.05 15.85 13.04
CA GLU A 40 9.81 14.96 13.92
C GLU A 40 10.01 13.59 13.28
N VAL A 41 8.95 13.02 12.69
CA VAL A 41 9.00 11.70 12.05
C VAL A 41 9.93 11.69 10.84
N LYS A 42 9.76 12.63 9.90
CA LYS A 42 10.57 12.67 8.66
C LYS A 42 12.04 12.92 8.92
N ALA A 43 12.40 13.57 10.04
CA ALA A 43 13.81 13.77 10.42
C ALA A 43 14.58 12.47 10.64
N HIS A 44 13.87 11.35 10.87
CA HIS A 44 14.42 10.00 11.02
C HIS A 44 14.37 9.16 9.74
N LEU A 45 13.78 9.68 8.64
CA LEU A 45 13.54 8.94 7.41
C LEU A 45 14.25 9.56 6.18
N PRO A 46 15.59 9.69 6.19
CA PRO A 46 16.31 10.03 4.97
C PRO A 46 16.06 8.98 3.89
N LEU A 47 15.85 9.40 2.65
CA LEU A 47 15.54 8.52 1.50
C LEU A 47 16.52 7.34 1.38
N ASP A 48 17.83 7.61 1.50
CA ASP A 48 18.85 6.56 1.39
C ASP A 48 18.80 5.56 2.55
N ALA A 49 18.42 6.02 3.74
CA ALA A 49 18.21 5.15 4.89
C ALA A 49 16.98 4.26 4.70
N VAL A 50 15.88 4.81 4.18
CA VAL A 50 14.67 4.05 3.84
C VAL A 50 14.95 3.02 2.75
N LEU A 51 15.71 3.38 1.69
CA LEU A 51 16.12 2.44 0.65
C LEU A 51 16.97 1.29 1.22
N ASN A 52 17.93 1.60 2.08
CA ASN A 52 18.75 0.58 2.74
C ASN A 52 17.92 -0.31 3.69
N ALA A 53 16.93 0.25 4.37
CA ALA A 53 15.98 -0.50 5.19
C ALA A 53 15.18 -1.51 4.37
N MET A 54 14.68 -1.10 3.21
CA MET A 54 13.99 -1.99 2.27
C MET A 54 14.89 -3.13 1.80
N PHE A 55 16.13 -2.82 1.42
CA PHE A 55 17.09 -3.85 0.98
C PHE A 55 17.46 -4.81 2.11
N TRP A 56 17.61 -4.31 3.33
CA TRP A 56 17.87 -5.16 4.49
C TRP A 56 16.69 -6.09 4.78
N ALA A 57 15.45 -5.58 4.80
CA ALA A 57 14.26 -6.39 4.99
C ALA A 57 14.13 -7.47 3.89
N ALA A 58 14.35 -7.09 2.64
CA ALA A 58 14.35 -8.03 1.53
C ALA A 58 15.48 -9.08 1.63
N GLY A 59 16.63 -8.70 2.17
CA GLY A 59 17.70 -9.65 2.48
C GLY A 59 17.27 -10.70 3.50
N ARG A 60 16.55 -10.27 4.56
CA ARG A 60 16.07 -11.15 5.63
C ARG A 60 14.93 -12.05 5.21
N VAL A 61 13.94 -11.50 4.52
CA VAL A 61 12.70 -12.22 4.14
C VAL A 61 12.86 -12.98 2.83
N HIS A 62 13.55 -12.39 1.86
CA HIS A 62 13.59 -12.90 0.49
C HIS A 62 14.94 -13.50 0.08
N GLY A 63 15.97 -13.36 0.92
CA GLY A 63 17.31 -13.82 0.61
C GLY A 63 17.94 -13.08 -0.58
N LEU A 64 17.60 -11.81 -0.78
CA LEU A 64 18.04 -10.98 -1.89
C LEU A 64 19.13 -9.99 -1.48
N ALA A 65 20.04 -9.69 -2.40
CA ALA A 65 21.03 -8.63 -2.28
C ALA A 65 20.91 -7.67 -3.46
N PHE A 66 21.19 -6.39 -3.21
CA PHE A 66 21.03 -5.28 -4.16
C PHE A 66 22.38 -4.60 -4.36
N LYS A 67 22.85 -4.56 -5.58
CA LYS A 67 24.11 -3.91 -5.97
C LYS A 67 23.81 -2.81 -6.97
N GLN A 68 24.13 -1.57 -6.61
CA GLN A 68 23.97 -0.46 -7.55
C GLN A 68 24.90 -0.64 -8.77
N ILE A 69 24.36 -0.41 -9.96
CA ILE A 69 25.11 -0.39 -11.23
C ILE A 69 25.05 1.02 -11.82
N SER A 70 26.21 1.55 -12.21
CA SER A 70 26.35 2.94 -12.66
C SER A 70 26.36 3.12 -14.17
N ASP A 71 26.54 2.05 -14.91
CA ASP A 71 26.65 2.02 -16.39
C ASP A 71 25.36 1.57 -17.09
N ALA A 72 24.28 1.37 -16.35
CA ALA A 72 22.98 1.08 -16.92
C ALA A 72 22.41 2.29 -17.69
N PRO A 73 21.74 2.07 -18.83
CA PRO A 73 21.07 3.14 -19.55
C PRO A 73 19.90 3.68 -18.70
N VAL A 74 19.85 4.99 -18.49
CA VAL A 74 18.83 5.67 -17.70
C VAL A 74 18.19 6.81 -18.48
N ILE A 75 16.90 7.05 -18.23
CA ILE A 75 16.14 8.13 -18.87
C ILE A 75 16.41 9.51 -18.21
N HIS A 76 16.98 9.52 -17.02
CA HIS A 76 17.34 10.72 -16.28
C HIS A 76 18.49 10.45 -15.30
N SER A 77 19.36 11.41 -15.07
CA SER A 77 20.56 11.26 -14.21
C SER A 77 20.28 10.93 -12.74
N THR A 78 19.05 11.20 -12.27
CA THR A 78 18.64 10.86 -10.90
C THR A 78 18.12 9.44 -10.73
N VAL A 79 17.95 8.70 -11.82
CA VAL A 79 17.50 7.30 -11.77
C VAL A 79 18.64 6.42 -11.25
N ARG A 80 18.32 5.62 -10.23
CA ARG A 80 19.25 4.64 -9.67
C ARG A 80 18.89 3.25 -10.15
N VAL A 81 19.88 2.44 -10.49
CA VAL A 81 19.66 1.08 -11.00
C VAL A 81 20.39 0.08 -10.11
N TYR A 82 19.69 -1.00 -9.77
CA TYR A 82 20.25 -2.06 -8.93
C TYR A 82 20.08 -3.43 -9.58
N GLU A 83 21.18 -4.16 -9.68
CA GLU A 83 21.19 -5.58 -9.92
C GLU A 83 20.74 -6.30 -8.65
N VAL A 84 19.84 -7.25 -8.79
CA VAL A 84 19.32 -8.06 -7.71
C VAL A 84 19.80 -9.49 -7.86
N SER A 85 20.37 -10.05 -6.79
CA SER A 85 20.94 -11.41 -6.81
C SER A 85 20.57 -12.19 -5.54
N ARG A 86 20.73 -13.51 -5.60
CA ARG A 86 20.66 -14.42 -4.45
C ARG A 86 22.08 -14.71 -3.97
N PRO A 87 22.55 -14.17 -2.84
CA PRO A 87 23.92 -14.40 -2.36
C PRO A 87 24.28 -15.88 -2.20
N ALA A 88 23.31 -16.70 -1.77
CA ALA A 88 23.54 -18.13 -1.54
C ALA A 88 23.95 -18.91 -2.78
N THR A 89 23.50 -18.46 -3.97
CA THR A 89 23.75 -19.14 -5.26
C THR A 89 24.52 -18.29 -6.25
N ALA A 90 24.78 -17.02 -5.93
CA ALA A 90 25.29 -15.99 -6.83
C ALA A 90 24.44 -15.77 -8.09
N GLU A 91 23.19 -16.21 -8.08
CA GLU A 91 22.26 -16.07 -9.20
C GLU A 91 21.74 -14.64 -9.28
N ILE A 92 21.81 -14.01 -10.47
CA ILE A 92 21.11 -12.76 -10.75
C ILE A 92 19.64 -13.08 -11.00
N VAL A 93 18.72 -12.41 -10.30
CA VAL A 93 17.28 -12.62 -10.40
C VAL A 93 16.55 -11.51 -11.15
N GLY A 94 17.16 -10.35 -11.34
CA GLY A 94 16.58 -9.25 -12.08
C GLY A 94 17.27 -7.91 -11.84
N VAL A 95 16.62 -6.85 -12.34
CA VAL A 95 17.10 -5.47 -12.21
C VAL A 95 15.93 -4.58 -11.77
N ILE A 96 16.20 -3.64 -10.84
CA ILE A 96 15.24 -2.62 -10.44
C ILE A 96 15.78 -1.24 -10.74
N TYR A 97 14.96 -0.43 -11.41
CA TYR A 97 15.14 1.00 -11.60
C TYR A 97 14.35 1.76 -10.53
N PHE A 98 14.95 2.78 -9.95
CA PHE A 98 14.30 3.70 -9.02
C PHE A 98 14.28 5.10 -9.64
N ASP A 99 13.15 5.50 -10.19
CA ASP A 99 12.88 6.83 -10.71
C ASP A 99 12.00 7.60 -9.72
N LEU A 100 12.63 8.21 -8.72
CA LEU A 100 11.94 8.65 -7.51
C LEU A 100 11.54 10.13 -7.52
N PHE A 101 12.18 10.96 -8.34
CA PHE A 101 11.99 12.40 -8.24
C PHE A 101 11.01 12.96 -9.26
N ASN A 102 10.28 14.00 -8.83
CA ASN A 102 9.41 14.75 -9.71
C ASN A 102 10.21 15.53 -10.76
N ARG A 103 9.68 15.64 -11.97
CA ARG A 103 10.21 16.47 -13.04
C ARG A 103 9.15 16.75 -14.09
N PRO A 104 9.33 17.79 -14.95
CA PRO A 104 8.41 18.07 -16.06
C PRO A 104 8.21 16.85 -16.98
N GLY A 105 6.95 16.54 -17.30
CA GLY A 105 6.57 15.44 -18.18
C GLY A 105 6.48 14.06 -17.51
N LYS A 106 6.77 13.96 -16.21
CA LYS A 106 6.57 12.72 -15.43
C LYS A 106 5.16 12.69 -14.84
N ALA A 107 4.49 11.55 -14.91
CA ALA A 107 3.20 11.34 -14.26
C ALA A 107 3.34 11.44 -12.74
N HIS A 108 2.33 12.01 -12.09
CA HIS A 108 2.28 12.11 -10.64
C HIS A 108 1.88 10.78 -9.99
N GLY A 109 2.30 10.62 -8.73
CA GLY A 109 2.02 9.45 -7.91
C GLY A 109 3.23 8.53 -7.75
N SER A 110 3.00 7.41 -7.09
CA SER A 110 3.96 6.32 -6.97
C SER A 110 3.31 5.07 -7.56
N TYR A 111 4.09 4.32 -8.32
CA TYR A 111 3.64 3.09 -8.97
C TYR A 111 4.84 2.26 -9.42
N GLN A 112 4.64 0.95 -9.46
CA GLN A 112 5.59 0.02 -10.05
C GLN A 112 5.18 -0.31 -11.50
N MET A 113 6.13 -0.36 -12.40
CA MET A 113 5.94 -0.85 -13.77
C MET A 113 7.00 -1.90 -14.11
N GLN A 114 6.61 -2.84 -14.96
CA GLN A 114 7.54 -3.78 -15.53
C GLN A 114 8.04 -3.29 -16.90
N PHE A 115 9.35 -3.16 -17.04
CA PHE A 115 9.96 -2.90 -18.35
C PHE A 115 10.20 -4.19 -19.13
N ARG A 116 10.40 -5.29 -18.40
CA ARG A 116 10.49 -6.63 -18.97
C ARG A 116 9.97 -7.65 -17.96
N GLU A 117 9.03 -8.47 -18.38
CA GLU A 117 8.50 -9.56 -17.60
C GLU A 117 9.46 -10.74 -17.55
N ALA A 118 9.38 -11.51 -16.45
CA ALA A 118 10.08 -12.77 -16.35
C ALA A 118 9.42 -13.85 -17.22
N GLU A 119 10.23 -14.75 -17.75
CA GLU A 119 9.77 -15.90 -18.55
C GLU A 119 10.75 -17.06 -18.43
N ASN A 120 10.23 -18.29 -18.38
CA ASN A 120 11.03 -19.52 -18.34
C ASN A 120 10.59 -20.55 -19.40
N PHE A 121 9.90 -20.12 -20.47
CA PHE A 121 9.32 -21.06 -21.45
C PHE A 121 10.37 -21.68 -22.37
N GLN A 122 11.16 -20.87 -23.06
CA GLN A 122 12.22 -21.35 -23.95
C GLN A 122 13.60 -21.12 -23.36
N GLU A 123 13.83 -19.93 -22.91
CA GLU A 123 15.03 -19.52 -22.20
C GLU A 123 14.65 -18.61 -21.03
N LYS A 124 15.50 -18.55 -20.03
CA LYS A 124 15.26 -17.73 -18.85
C LYS A 124 15.43 -16.25 -19.20
N VAL A 125 14.33 -15.50 -19.12
CA VAL A 125 14.30 -14.03 -19.25
C VAL A 125 14.18 -13.42 -17.87
N LEU A 126 15.17 -12.63 -17.47
CA LEU A 126 15.17 -11.94 -16.18
C LEU A 126 14.27 -10.72 -16.23
N PRO A 127 13.50 -10.45 -15.16
CA PRO A 127 12.62 -9.29 -15.07
C PRO A 127 13.41 -7.98 -14.95
N ILE A 128 12.82 -6.89 -15.45
CA ILE A 128 13.27 -5.52 -15.22
C ILE A 128 12.07 -4.75 -14.69
N SER A 129 12.14 -4.36 -13.42
CA SER A 129 11.14 -3.56 -12.74
C SER A 129 11.56 -2.09 -12.68
N CYS A 130 10.61 -1.17 -12.68
CA CYS A 130 10.85 0.23 -12.36
C CYS A 130 9.84 0.71 -11.31
N ILE A 131 10.36 1.31 -10.26
CA ILE A 131 9.56 1.99 -9.24
C ILE A 131 9.63 3.48 -9.54
N PHE A 132 8.47 4.07 -9.80
CA PHE A 132 8.29 5.50 -9.99
C PHE A 132 7.77 6.14 -8.71
N SER A 133 8.21 7.37 -8.46
CA SER A 133 7.65 8.23 -7.43
C SER A 133 7.77 9.69 -7.84
N THR A 134 7.12 10.58 -7.13
CA THR A 134 7.21 12.03 -7.38
C THR A 134 7.68 12.78 -6.14
N PHE A 135 8.70 12.24 -5.47
CA PHE A 135 9.31 12.94 -4.33
C PHE A 135 9.85 14.29 -4.79
N PRO A 136 9.73 15.33 -3.95
CA PRO A 136 10.36 16.60 -4.25
C PRO A 136 11.86 16.44 -4.43
N GLN A 137 12.42 16.98 -5.52
CA GLN A 137 13.86 16.99 -5.69
C GLN A 137 14.45 18.06 -4.76
N PRO A 138 15.35 17.71 -3.84
CA PRO A 138 15.96 18.70 -2.96
C PRO A 138 16.93 19.58 -3.75
N PRO A 139 17.26 20.78 -3.25
CA PRO A 139 18.40 21.52 -3.72
C PRO A 139 19.68 20.67 -3.65
N GLU A 140 20.63 20.96 -4.52
CA GLU A 140 21.90 20.22 -4.58
C GLU A 140 22.59 20.17 -3.20
N GLY A 141 23.03 18.98 -2.80
CA GLY A 141 23.72 18.75 -1.52
C GLY A 141 22.79 18.64 -0.30
N GLN A 142 21.48 18.73 -0.46
CA GLN A 142 20.53 18.50 0.62
C GLN A 142 19.98 17.08 0.62
N LEU A 143 19.69 16.56 1.83
CA LEU A 143 19.06 15.26 1.99
C LEU A 143 17.57 15.33 1.65
N VAL A 144 17.06 14.25 1.07
CA VAL A 144 15.62 14.02 0.95
C VAL A 144 15.14 13.34 2.23
N LEU A 145 14.26 14.01 2.96
CA LEU A 145 13.61 13.47 4.14
C LEU A 145 12.18 13.08 3.77
N LEU A 146 11.82 11.82 3.97
CA LEU A 146 10.50 11.31 3.57
C LEU A 146 9.50 11.47 4.71
N PRO A 147 8.31 12.06 4.46
CA PRO A 147 7.15 11.83 5.32
C PRO A 147 6.88 10.34 5.48
N TRP A 148 6.23 9.94 6.59
CA TRP A 148 5.90 8.53 6.84
C TRP A 148 5.13 7.89 5.70
N GLU A 149 4.14 8.60 5.18
CA GLU A 149 3.28 8.14 4.09
C GLU A 149 4.09 7.85 2.81
N TYR A 150 5.10 8.66 2.51
CA TYR A 150 5.97 8.44 1.35
C TYR A 150 6.90 7.24 1.56
N ALA A 151 7.44 7.06 2.77
CA ALA A 151 8.22 5.87 3.10
C ALA A 151 7.35 4.60 3.00
N ASN A 152 6.10 4.66 3.50
CA ASN A 152 5.15 3.54 3.41
C ASN A 152 4.83 3.17 1.96
N VAL A 153 4.48 4.16 1.13
CA VAL A 153 4.23 3.93 -0.31
C VAL A 153 5.47 3.41 -1.02
N PHE A 154 6.67 3.82 -0.62
CA PHE A 154 7.90 3.31 -1.20
C PHE A 154 8.12 1.83 -0.87
N PHE A 155 7.83 1.40 0.37
CA PHE A 155 7.78 -0.02 0.72
C PHE A 155 6.71 -0.77 -0.06
N HIS A 156 5.55 -0.17 -0.29
CA HIS A 156 4.45 -0.72 -1.08
C HIS A 156 4.92 -1.05 -2.52
N GLU A 157 5.42 -0.07 -3.24
CA GLU A 157 5.87 -0.25 -4.63
C GLU A 157 7.04 -1.26 -4.74
N PHE A 158 7.86 -1.31 -3.70
CA PHE A 158 8.92 -2.31 -3.62
C PHE A 158 8.35 -3.73 -3.44
N GLY A 159 7.22 -3.89 -2.76
CA GLY A 159 6.50 -5.16 -2.66
C GLY A 159 6.04 -5.70 -4.01
N HIS A 160 5.52 -4.84 -4.89
CA HIS A 160 5.21 -5.21 -6.27
C HIS A 160 6.46 -5.65 -7.05
N ALA A 161 7.58 -4.92 -6.89
CA ALA A 161 8.83 -5.28 -7.52
C ALA A 161 9.37 -6.63 -7.01
N LEU A 162 9.26 -6.91 -5.71
CA LEU A 162 9.62 -8.21 -5.12
C LEU A 162 8.75 -9.35 -5.66
N HIS A 163 7.45 -9.13 -5.84
CA HIS A 163 6.56 -10.11 -6.47
C HIS A 163 7.06 -10.47 -7.88
N MET A 164 7.41 -9.46 -8.68
CA MET A 164 7.93 -9.64 -10.03
C MET A 164 9.27 -10.39 -10.05
N LEU A 165 10.18 -10.10 -9.10
CA LEU A 165 11.50 -10.75 -9.00
C LEU A 165 11.43 -12.22 -8.59
N HIS A 166 10.38 -12.62 -7.88
CA HIS A 166 10.19 -13.99 -7.43
C HIS A 166 9.38 -14.86 -8.39
N TYR A 167 8.69 -14.24 -9.37
CA TYR A 167 7.92 -15.00 -10.35
C TYR A 167 8.77 -16.04 -11.07
N ASN A 168 8.32 -17.29 -11.07
CA ASN A 168 9.09 -18.41 -11.58
C ASN A 168 8.25 -19.41 -12.40
N ALA A 169 7.10 -19.01 -12.92
CA ALA A 169 6.33 -19.86 -13.84
C ALA A 169 6.83 -19.72 -15.29
N SER A 170 6.34 -20.61 -16.16
CA SER A 170 6.88 -20.73 -17.53
C SER A 170 6.48 -19.57 -18.43
N TYR A 171 5.26 -19.06 -18.32
CA TYR A 171 4.67 -18.16 -19.29
C TYR A 171 4.58 -16.74 -18.76
N ARG A 172 5.05 -15.77 -19.52
CA ARG A 172 4.94 -14.33 -19.23
C ARG A 172 3.51 -13.88 -18.92
N SER A 173 2.51 -14.40 -19.66
CA SER A 173 1.10 -14.09 -19.47
C SER A 173 0.49 -14.59 -18.14
N LEU A 174 1.25 -15.31 -17.34
CA LEU A 174 0.90 -15.73 -15.99
C LEU A 174 1.74 -15.00 -14.92
N GLY A 175 2.43 -13.93 -15.30
CA GLY A 175 3.30 -13.15 -14.42
C GLY A 175 2.58 -12.44 -13.29
N SER A 176 3.35 -11.77 -12.44
CA SER A 176 2.86 -11.06 -11.25
C SER A 176 1.84 -9.95 -11.55
N GLN A 177 1.86 -9.40 -12.77
CA GLN A 177 0.91 -8.37 -13.21
C GLN A 177 -0.35 -8.95 -13.86
N HIS A 178 -0.43 -10.27 -14.01
CA HIS A 178 -1.57 -10.97 -14.59
C HIS A 178 -2.38 -11.75 -13.55
N VAL A 179 -2.03 -11.64 -12.27
CA VAL A 179 -2.82 -12.19 -11.16
C VAL A 179 -4.18 -11.50 -11.05
N ALA A 180 -5.11 -12.11 -10.33
CA ALA A 180 -6.41 -11.50 -10.09
C ALA A 180 -6.26 -10.12 -9.43
N TRP A 181 -7.06 -9.15 -9.84
CA TRP A 181 -6.98 -7.76 -9.35
C TRP A 181 -7.13 -7.65 -7.84
N ASP A 182 -7.96 -8.47 -7.25
CA ASP A 182 -8.16 -8.56 -5.80
C ASP A 182 -7.01 -9.27 -5.05
N PHE A 183 -5.96 -9.67 -5.78
CA PHE A 183 -4.75 -10.29 -5.22
C PHE A 183 -3.48 -9.47 -5.50
N VAL A 184 -3.48 -8.63 -6.54
CA VAL A 184 -2.28 -7.92 -7.00
C VAL A 184 -1.64 -7.04 -5.91
N GLU A 185 -2.45 -6.46 -5.03
CA GLU A 185 -2.01 -5.58 -3.95
C GLU A 185 -1.49 -6.34 -2.72
N LEU A 186 -1.76 -7.64 -2.61
CA LEU A 186 -1.38 -8.42 -1.42
C LEU A 186 0.12 -8.36 -1.11
N PRO A 187 1.06 -8.59 -2.05
CA PRO A 187 2.49 -8.52 -1.77
C PRO A 187 2.96 -7.12 -1.35
N ALA A 188 2.38 -6.08 -1.94
CA ALA A 188 2.70 -4.70 -1.63
C ALA A 188 2.25 -4.32 -0.22
N LEU A 189 1.00 -4.63 0.14
CA LEU A 189 0.43 -4.36 1.46
C LEU A 189 1.14 -5.11 2.58
N ILE A 190 1.61 -6.34 2.33
CA ILE A 190 2.45 -7.06 3.30
C ILE A 190 3.79 -6.36 3.43
N ASN A 191 4.40 -5.92 2.35
CA ASN A 191 5.71 -5.31 2.41
C ASN A 191 5.74 -3.99 3.20
N GLU A 192 4.62 -3.25 3.25
CA GLU A 192 4.46 -2.08 4.13
C GLU A 192 4.67 -2.41 5.62
N ARG A 193 4.40 -3.65 6.04
CA ARG A 193 4.49 -4.05 7.46
C ARG A 193 5.90 -4.03 7.99
N TRP A 194 6.88 -4.27 7.15
CA TRP A 194 8.29 -4.24 7.53
C TRP A 194 8.74 -2.84 7.97
N LEU A 195 8.13 -1.76 7.43
CA LEU A 195 8.41 -0.40 7.90
C LEU A 195 7.99 -0.16 9.36
N LEU A 196 7.07 -0.97 9.91
CA LEU A 196 6.63 -0.86 11.31
C LEU A 196 7.44 -1.74 12.27
N ASP A 197 8.45 -2.45 11.75
CA ASP A 197 9.30 -3.32 12.57
C ASP A 197 10.27 -2.52 13.44
N PRO A 198 10.27 -2.74 14.78
CA PRO A 198 11.17 -2.03 15.68
C PRO A 198 12.66 -2.29 15.41
N GLU A 199 13.05 -3.51 14.99
CA GLU A 199 14.45 -3.83 14.67
C GLU A 199 14.92 -3.04 13.44
N LEU A 200 14.10 -3.00 12.39
CA LEU A 200 14.38 -2.24 11.18
C LEU A 200 14.52 -0.75 11.49
N LEU A 201 13.56 -0.19 12.22
CA LEU A 201 13.57 1.25 12.55
C LEU A 201 14.73 1.63 13.46
N ALA A 202 15.04 0.82 14.48
CA ALA A 202 16.19 1.08 15.34
C ALA A 202 17.51 1.12 14.55
N ARG A 203 17.59 0.35 13.47
CA ARG A 203 18.78 0.24 12.63
C ARG A 203 18.90 1.37 11.61
N PHE A 204 17.82 1.73 10.95
CA PHE A 204 17.82 2.61 9.77
C PHE A 204 17.13 3.95 9.98
N ALA A 205 16.13 4.05 10.86
CA ALA A 205 15.45 5.30 11.14
C ALA A 205 16.25 6.13 12.15
N ARG A 206 17.29 6.79 11.66
CA ARG A 206 18.20 7.61 12.46
C ARG A 206 18.05 9.07 12.11
N HIS A 207 18.02 9.93 13.13
CA HIS A 207 17.85 11.36 12.95
C HIS A 207 19.00 11.96 12.14
N HIS A 208 18.70 12.61 11.03
CA HIS A 208 19.66 13.04 10.02
C HIS A 208 20.76 14.01 10.51
N LEU A 209 20.53 14.72 11.64
CA LEU A 209 21.53 15.63 12.23
C LEU A 209 22.28 15.02 13.41
N THR A 210 21.61 14.21 14.24
CA THR A 210 22.19 13.72 15.50
C THR A 210 22.61 12.26 15.45
N ASP A 211 22.23 11.53 14.41
CA ASP A 211 22.37 10.10 14.26
C ASP A 211 21.71 9.27 15.39
N ALA A 212 20.83 9.89 16.17
CA ALA A 212 20.06 9.19 17.19
C ALA A 212 19.01 8.27 16.54
N PRO A 213 18.81 7.03 17.03
CA PRO A 213 17.77 6.17 16.52
C PRO A 213 16.38 6.75 16.83
N MET A 214 15.37 6.40 16.02
CA MET A 214 13.98 6.76 16.29
C MET A 214 13.55 6.23 17.66
N PRO A 215 13.03 7.09 18.56
CA PRO A 215 12.57 6.67 19.88
C PRO A 215 11.40 5.67 19.78
N LEU A 216 11.37 4.67 20.66
CA LEU A 216 10.28 3.69 20.70
C LEU A 216 8.90 4.30 21.02
N ASP A 217 8.89 5.37 21.80
CA ASP A 217 7.65 6.12 22.08
C ASP A 217 7.15 6.85 20.82
N LEU A 218 8.05 7.38 19.97
CA LEU A 218 7.67 7.96 18.68
C LEU A 218 7.05 6.89 17.78
N LEU A 219 7.62 5.69 17.71
CA LEU A 219 7.02 4.58 16.96
C LEU A 219 5.63 4.21 17.52
N ALA A 220 5.46 4.19 18.84
CA ALA A 220 4.16 3.91 19.44
C ALA A 220 3.12 4.99 19.07
N ARG A 221 3.51 6.26 19.06
CA ARG A 221 2.67 7.39 18.63
C ARG A 221 2.31 7.29 17.14
N ILE A 222 3.27 6.92 16.29
CA ILE A 222 3.03 6.67 14.85
C ILE A 222 1.98 5.57 14.69
N LYS A 223 2.13 4.42 15.36
CA LYS A 223 1.17 3.30 15.26
C LYS A 223 -0.25 3.71 15.70
N GLN A 224 -0.37 4.49 16.77
CA GLN A 224 -1.66 5.01 17.25
C GLN A 224 -2.29 5.99 16.24
N GLY A 225 -1.49 6.91 15.69
CA GLY A 225 -1.93 7.85 14.66
C GLY A 225 -2.42 7.12 13.40
N LEU A 226 -1.66 6.15 12.89
CA LEU A 226 -2.04 5.35 11.75
C LEU A 226 -3.32 4.54 11.98
N GLN A 227 -3.51 3.96 13.16
CA GLN A 227 -4.73 3.25 13.50
C GLN A 227 -5.95 4.19 13.52
N TYR A 228 -5.79 5.37 14.11
CA TYR A 228 -6.84 6.39 14.14
C TYR A 228 -7.19 6.86 12.72
N ASP A 229 -6.20 7.23 11.92
CA ASP A 229 -6.41 7.71 10.55
C ASP A 229 -7.12 6.66 9.68
N ARG A 230 -6.74 5.40 9.79
CA ARG A 230 -7.36 4.30 9.01
C ARG A 230 -8.84 4.13 9.30
N ILE A 231 -9.27 4.24 10.56
CA ILE A 231 -10.69 4.16 10.90
C ILE A 231 -11.47 5.29 10.21
N PHE A 232 -10.92 6.50 10.18
CA PHE A 232 -11.58 7.66 9.58
C PHE A 232 -11.49 7.69 8.04
N SER A 233 -10.45 7.11 7.44
CA SER A 233 -10.29 7.07 6.00
C SER A 233 -10.98 5.86 5.35
N LEU A 234 -11.27 4.80 6.10
CA LEU A 234 -11.84 3.57 5.55
C LEU A 234 -13.11 3.80 4.75
N ASN A 235 -14.08 4.52 5.31
CA ASN A 235 -15.36 4.76 4.64
C ASN A 235 -15.23 5.73 3.45
N PRO A 236 -14.73 6.96 3.60
CA PRO A 236 -14.77 7.93 2.53
C PRO A 236 -13.72 7.67 1.44
N ASP A 237 -12.58 7.08 1.77
CA ASP A 237 -11.47 6.96 0.82
C ASP A 237 -11.45 5.60 0.10
N PHE A 238 -12.06 4.56 0.66
CA PHE A 238 -12.02 3.20 0.11
C PHE A 238 -13.40 2.55 -0.05
N LEU A 239 -14.18 2.42 1.02
CA LEU A 239 -15.40 1.63 1.00
C LEU A 239 -16.49 2.27 0.14
N LEU A 240 -16.80 3.55 0.35
CA LEU A 240 -17.82 4.24 -0.43
C LEU A 240 -17.46 4.35 -1.92
N PRO A 241 -16.22 4.74 -2.30
CA PRO A 241 -15.82 4.71 -3.70
C PRO A 241 -15.96 3.33 -4.34
N ALA A 242 -15.63 2.25 -3.63
CA ALA A 242 -15.78 0.89 -4.13
C ALA A 242 -17.25 0.50 -4.33
N ILE A 243 -18.14 0.92 -3.42
CA ILE A 243 -19.60 0.69 -3.55
C ILE A 243 -20.17 1.50 -4.72
N VAL A 244 -19.77 2.76 -4.89
CA VAL A 244 -20.19 3.61 -6.01
C VAL A 244 -19.71 3.00 -7.33
N ASP A 245 -18.46 2.55 -7.42
CA ASP A 245 -17.90 1.86 -8.59
C ASP A 245 -18.76 0.65 -8.99
N LEU A 246 -19.03 -0.25 -8.05
CA LEU A 246 -19.86 -1.43 -8.29
C LEU A 246 -21.28 -1.06 -8.72
N ARG A 247 -21.91 -0.07 -8.08
CA ARG A 247 -23.26 0.39 -8.44
C ARG A 247 -23.32 0.93 -9.87
N LEU A 248 -22.38 1.78 -10.25
CA LEU A 248 -22.31 2.35 -11.60
C LEU A 248 -22.18 1.27 -12.66
N HIS A 249 -21.33 0.26 -12.43
CA HIS A 249 -21.13 -0.82 -13.38
C HIS A 249 -22.30 -1.81 -13.43
N LEU A 250 -23.03 -2.02 -12.31
CA LEU A 250 -24.26 -2.80 -12.28
C LEU A 250 -25.43 -2.10 -12.96
N MET A 251 -25.46 -0.75 -12.98
CA MET A 251 -26.48 0.04 -13.67
C MET A 251 -26.24 0.12 -15.18
N ALA A 252 -25.05 -0.18 -15.66
CA ALA A 252 -24.69 -0.14 -17.07
C ALA A 252 -25.29 -1.34 -17.81
N ASP A 253 -26.53 -1.20 -18.27
CA ASP A 253 -27.35 -2.26 -18.93
C ASP A 253 -27.13 -2.38 -20.46
N GLY A 254 -26.24 -1.57 -21.02
CA GLY A 254 -25.98 -1.51 -22.45
C GLY A 254 -27.07 -0.82 -23.26
N SER A 255 -28.12 -0.26 -22.62
CA SER A 255 -29.24 0.45 -23.30
C SER A 255 -28.83 1.78 -23.95
N GLY A 256 -27.64 2.30 -23.61
CA GLY A 256 -27.18 3.62 -24.03
C GLY A 256 -27.81 4.78 -23.24
N ASN A 257 -28.59 4.50 -22.21
CA ASN A 257 -29.09 5.52 -21.30
C ASN A 257 -27.95 6.16 -20.52
N SER A 258 -28.01 7.48 -20.33
CA SER A 258 -27.03 8.19 -19.50
C SER A 258 -27.31 7.93 -18.02
N ILE A 259 -26.23 7.60 -17.25
CA ILE A 259 -26.28 7.50 -15.79
C ILE A 259 -25.80 8.84 -15.23
N ASP A 260 -26.57 9.43 -14.30
CA ASP A 260 -26.07 10.57 -13.52
C ASP A 260 -25.14 10.07 -12.40
N VAL A 261 -23.86 10.02 -12.72
CA VAL A 261 -22.82 9.48 -11.81
C VAL A 261 -22.73 10.29 -10.52
N VAL A 262 -22.99 11.60 -10.56
CA VAL A 262 -22.95 12.47 -9.38
C VAL A 262 -24.14 12.17 -8.47
N GLN A 263 -25.31 11.87 -9.04
CA GLN A 263 -26.48 11.51 -8.25
C GLN A 263 -26.30 10.14 -7.60
N VAL A 264 -25.76 9.14 -8.31
CA VAL A 264 -25.46 7.80 -7.74
C VAL A 264 -24.49 7.92 -6.56
N GLU A 265 -23.45 8.76 -6.70
CA GLU A 265 -22.51 9.04 -5.62
C GLU A 265 -23.23 9.63 -4.40
N LYS A 266 -24.03 10.69 -4.57
CA LYS A 266 -24.79 11.34 -3.50
C LYS A 266 -25.76 10.39 -2.79
N ASP A 267 -26.51 9.62 -3.56
CA ASP A 267 -27.47 8.66 -3.01
C ASP A 267 -26.77 7.58 -2.20
N THR A 268 -25.60 7.12 -2.66
CA THR A 268 -24.78 6.15 -1.93
C THR A 268 -24.26 6.74 -0.62
N VAL A 269 -23.71 7.94 -0.64
CA VAL A 269 -23.21 8.63 0.55
C VAL A 269 -24.32 8.82 1.58
N ALA A 270 -25.52 9.25 1.13
CA ALA A 270 -26.69 9.45 2.00
C ALA A 270 -27.20 8.13 2.61
N GLU A 271 -27.26 7.05 1.84
CA GLU A 271 -27.68 5.71 2.31
C GLU A 271 -26.80 5.19 3.44
N PHE A 272 -25.49 5.44 3.37
CA PHE A 272 -24.55 5.07 4.42
C PHE A 272 -24.47 6.06 5.57
N GLY A 273 -25.37 7.06 5.60
CA GLY A 273 -25.49 8.02 6.71
C GLY A 273 -24.28 8.94 6.89
N MET A 274 -23.52 9.16 5.83
CA MET A 274 -22.39 10.08 5.87
C MET A 274 -22.90 11.52 5.85
N PRO A 275 -22.33 12.41 6.66
CA PRO A 275 -22.70 13.83 6.61
C PRO A 275 -22.40 14.45 5.24
N ASP A 276 -23.23 15.40 4.78
CA ASP A 276 -23.02 16.13 3.52
C ASP A 276 -21.64 16.81 3.43
N ALA A 277 -21.08 17.21 4.57
CA ALA A 277 -19.74 17.77 4.69
C ALA A 277 -18.62 16.74 4.44
N TRP A 278 -18.94 15.46 4.32
CA TRP A 278 -18.03 14.37 3.95
C TRP A 278 -18.14 14.01 2.47
N ASP A 279 -18.35 14.99 1.64
CA ASP A 279 -18.24 14.78 0.20
C ASP A 279 -16.90 14.06 -0.08
N GLN A 280 -16.94 13.03 -0.90
CA GLN A 280 -15.78 12.18 -1.11
C GLN A 280 -14.61 13.00 -1.63
N ILE A 281 -13.45 12.88 -0.99
CA ILE A 281 -12.20 13.48 -1.51
C ILE A 281 -11.87 12.88 -2.87
N MET A 282 -12.12 11.58 -3.01
CA MET A 282 -12.02 10.85 -4.27
C MET A 282 -13.39 10.77 -4.94
N ARG A 283 -13.88 11.89 -5.46
CA ARG A 283 -15.11 11.86 -6.26
C ARG A 283 -14.97 10.89 -7.41
N VAL A 284 -16.02 10.14 -7.68
CA VAL A 284 -16.05 9.15 -8.78
C VAL A 284 -15.62 9.76 -10.11
N THR A 285 -16.02 11.01 -10.39
CA THR A 285 -15.66 11.74 -11.61
C THR A 285 -14.19 12.14 -11.69
N HIS A 286 -13.42 12.08 -10.59
CA HIS A 286 -12.00 12.37 -10.53
C HIS A 286 -11.16 11.11 -10.35
N ASN A 287 -11.78 9.97 -10.11
CA ASN A 287 -11.10 8.70 -9.90
C ASN A 287 -10.88 8.00 -11.24
N PHE A 288 -9.72 8.22 -11.86
CA PHE A 288 -9.41 7.61 -13.15
C PHE A 288 -9.33 6.06 -13.10
N HIS A 289 -9.03 5.47 -11.94
CA HIS A 289 -8.96 4.02 -11.74
C HIS A 289 -10.27 3.32 -12.14
N ILE A 290 -11.41 3.97 -11.86
CA ILE A 290 -12.74 3.43 -12.15
C ILE A 290 -13.03 3.39 -13.67
N PHE A 291 -12.46 4.34 -14.44
CA PHE A 291 -12.84 4.52 -15.86
C PHE A 291 -11.72 4.25 -16.86
N ILE A 292 -10.46 4.42 -16.48
CA ILE A 292 -9.30 4.38 -17.41
C ILE A 292 -8.31 3.29 -17.00
N GLY A 293 -8.59 2.49 -16.07
CA GLY A 293 -7.66 1.46 -15.61
C GLY A 293 -8.33 0.11 -15.56
N ALA A 294 -7.63 -0.80 -14.99
CA ALA A 294 -8.09 -2.15 -14.81
C ALA A 294 -8.99 -2.32 -13.58
N TYR A 295 -9.30 -1.24 -12.86
CA TYR A 295 -10.10 -1.26 -11.63
C TYR A 295 -11.59 -0.91 -11.85
N ALA A 296 -12.08 -0.90 -13.09
CA ALA A 296 -13.49 -0.77 -13.38
C ALA A 296 -14.27 -1.93 -12.75
N ALA A 297 -15.27 -1.65 -11.93
CA ALA A 297 -15.96 -2.61 -11.06
C ALA A 297 -14.99 -3.41 -10.14
N GLY A 298 -13.79 -2.91 -9.95
CA GLY A 298 -12.70 -3.59 -9.28
C GLY A 298 -12.06 -2.80 -8.13
N LEU A 299 -12.54 -1.60 -7.81
CA LEU A 299 -11.93 -0.78 -6.76
C LEU A 299 -12.00 -1.44 -5.37
N TYR A 300 -12.93 -2.36 -5.14
CA TYR A 300 -13.04 -3.17 -3.93
C TYR A 300 -11.78 -4.02 -3.66
N SER A 301 -10.99 -4.28 -4.69
CA SER A 301 -9.81 -5.15 -4.63
C SER A 301 -8.77 -4.68 -3.61
N TYR A 302 -8.61 -3.37 -3.43
CA TYR A 302 -7.72 -2.81 -2.40
C TYR A 302 -8.13 -3.22 -0.99
N LEU A 303 -9.45 -3.18 -0.69
CA LEU A 303 -9.97 -3.61 0.62
C LEU A 303 -9.83 -5.12 0.82
N TRP A 304 -10.13 -5.90 -0.23
CA TRP A 304 -9.99 -7.35 -0.17
C TRP A 304 -8.54 -7.79 0.00
N ALA A 305 -7.63 -7.20 -0.75
CA ALA A 305 -6.19 -7.43 -0.58
C ALA A 305 -5.70 -7.04 0.81
N ASP A 306 -6.27 -5.98 1.43
CA ASP A 306 -5.92 -5.58 2.81
C ASP A 306 -6.43 -6.59 3.85
N VAL A 307 -7.58 -7.26 3.61
CA VAL A 307 -8.05 -8.40 4.41
C VAL A 307 -7.01 -9.52 4.37
N MET A 308 -6.62 -9.95 3.16
CA MET A 308 -5.63 -11.00 2.98
C MET A 308 -4.26 -10.61 3.57
N ALA A 309 -3.83 -9.35 3.38
CA ALA A 309 -2.55 -8.89 3.93
C ALA A 309 -2.53 -8.88 5.45
N ALA A 310 -3.61 -8.44 6.09
CA ALA A 310 -3.71 -8.44 7.55
C ALA A 310 -3.66 -9.87 8.11
N ASP A 311 -4.28 -10.82 7.43
CA ASP A 311 -4.33 -12.22 7.81
C ASP A 311 -2.99 -12.93 7.54
N ALA A 312 -2.39 -12.71 6.38
CA ALA A 312 -1.07 -13.25 6.06
C ALA A 312 0.04 -12.74 7.01
N VAL A 313 -0.01 -11.47 7.42
CA VAL A 313 0.91 -10.93 8.44
C VAL A 313 0.78 -11.69 9.75
N GLN A 314 -0.43 -12.07 10.16
CA GLN A 314 -0.62 -12.88 11.37
C GLN A 314 0.10 -14.24 11.27
N THR A 315 0.16 -14.86 10.09
CA THR A 315 0.91 -16.10 9.86
C THR A 315 2.41 -15.89 10.15
N PHE A 316 2.98 -14.76 9.73
CA PHE A 316 4.36 -14.40 10.08
C PHE A 316 4.52 -14.14 11.58
N GLU A 317 3.65 -13.34 12.18
CA GLU A 317 3.74 -12.95 13.60
C GLU A 317 3.62 -14.14 14.56
N GLN A 318 2.85 -15.15 14.20
CA GLN A 318 2.64 -16.37 14.98
C GLN A 318 3.74 -17.41 14.79
N SER A 319 4.61 -17.25 13.81
CA SER A 319 5.73 -18.14 13.59
C SER A 319 6.79 -18.02 14.69
N SER A 320 7.58 -19.06 14.89
CA SER A 320 8.60 -19.10 15.94
C SER A 320 9.72 -18.06 15.77
N GLY A 321 10.02 -17.69 14.54
CA GLY A 321 11.00 -16.67 14.17
C GLY A 321 10.41 -15.28 13.97
N GLY A 322 9.08 -15.09 14.21
CA GLY A 322 8.39 -13.83 13.99
C GLY A 322 8.36 -13.42 12.51
N ILE A 323 8.31 -12.12 12.26
CA ILE A 323 8.19 -11.58 10.89
C ILE A 323 9.39 -11.88 9.97
N TYR A 324 10.48 -12.43 10.49
CA TYR A 324 11.66 -12.87 9.76
C TYR A 324 11.87 -14.38 9.81
N ASP A 325 10.84 -15.15 10.13
CA ASP A 325 10.91 -16.60 10.16
C ASP A 325 11.25 -17.15 8.78
N GLU A 326 12.32 -17.94 8.71
CA GLU A 326 12.86 -18.43 7.45
C GLU A 326 11.89 -19.39 6.74
N GLN A 327 11.21 -20.25 7.50
CA GLN A 327 10.27 -21.23 6.95
C GLN A 327 9.02 -20.53 6.41
N THR A 328 8.47 -19.56 7.14
CA THR A 328 7.32 -18.75 6.71
C THR A 328 7.68 -17.89 5.51
N SER A 329 8.86 -17.26 5.51
CA SER A 329 9.38 -16.50 4.39
C SER A 329 9.52 -17.34 3.13
N LYS A 330 10.04 -18.57 3.27
CA LYS A 330 10.12 -19.51 2.14
C LYS A 330 8.74 -19.91 1.64
N ALA A 331 7.80 -20.22 2.53
CA ALA A 331 6.43 -20.54 2.14
C ALA A 331 5.74 -19.38 1.43
N TRP A 332 5.96 -18.15 1.89
CA TRP A 332 5.48 -16.92 1.24
C TRP A 332 6.00 -16.80 -0.19
N ILE A 333 7.30 -16.99 -0.39
CA ILE A 333 7.92 -16.95 -1.71
C ILE A 333 7.37 -18.06 -2.61
N ASP A 334 7.38 -19.32 -2.14
CA ASP A 334 7.06 -20.47 -2.95
C ASP A 334 5.57 -20.55 -3.33
N LYS A 335 4.66 -20.14 -2.42
CA LYS A 335 3.22 -20.34 -2.59
C LYS A 335 2.48 -19.10 -3.08
N ILE A 336 3.02 -17.92 -2.85
CA ILE A 336 2.39 -16.64 -3.22
C ILE A 336 3.16 -15.94 -4.33
N LEU A 337 4.46 -15.62 -4.11
CA LEU A 337 5.17 -14.74 -5.02
C LEU A 337 5.62 -15.43 -6.31
N SER A 338 6.02 -16.70 -6.22
CA SER A 338 6.59 -17.39 -7.38
C SER A 338 5.57 -17.92 -8.38
N VAL A 339 4.34 -18.12 -7.94
CA VAL A 339 3.31 -18.81 -8.74
C VAL A 339 2.60 -17.89 -9.75
N GLY A 340 2.57 -16.57 -9.51
CA GLY A 340 1.83 -15.65 -10.35
C GLY A 340 0.37 -16.08 -10.53
N HIS A 341 -0.13 -16.04 -11.77
CA HIS A 341 -1.50 -16.48 -12.12
C HIS A 341 -1.57 -17.97 -12.53
N SER A 342 -0.51 -18.75 -12.30
CA SER A 342 -0.54 -20.19 -12.58
C SER A 342 -1.33 -20.99 -11.56
N VAL A 343 -1.63 -20.41 -10.40
CA VAL A 343 -2.47 -20.95 -9.33
C VAL A 343 -3.57 -19.93 -9.05
N PRO A 344 -4.85 -20.36 -8.87
CA PRO A 344 -5.91 -19.45 -8.43
C PRO A 344 -5.55 -18.75 -7.12
N ALA A 345 -5.81 -17.44 -7.03
CA ALA A 345 -5.39 -16.60 -5.91
C ALA A 345 -5.85 -17.13 -4.53
N HIS A 346 -7.09 -17.61 -4.44
CA HIS A 346 -7.63 -18.19 -3.20
C HIS A 346 -6.95 -19.50 -2.81
N ASP A 347 -6.55 -20.32 -3.77
CA ASP A 347 -5.83 -21.57 -3.50
C ASP A 347 -4.40 -21.26 -3.03
N ALA A 348 -3.72 -20.32 -3.68
CA ALA A 348 -2.39 -19.86 -3.27
C ALA A 348 -2.41 -19.31 -1.83
N PHE A 349 -3.42 -18.49 -1.50
CA PHE A 349 -3.57 -17.94 -0.14
C PHE A 349 -3.84 -19.06 0.87
N ARG A 350 -4.78 -19.98 0.59
CA ARG A 350 -5.11 -21.10 1.47
C ARG A 350 -3.92 -22.04 1.69
N ASP A 351 -3.12 -22.27 0.67
CA ASP A 351 -1.90 -23.06 0.78
C ASP A 351 -0.87 -22.37 1.69
N PHE A 352 -0.78 -21.06 1.66
CA PHE A 352 0.12 -20.30 2.54
C PHE A 352 -0.39 -20.20 3.96
N ALA A 353 -1.62 -19.72 4.16
CA ALA A 353 -2.20 -19.43 5.47
C ALA A 353 -2.77 -20.66 6.18
N GLY A 354 -3.13 -21.72 5.43
CA GLY A 354 -3.79 -22.92 5.95
C GLY A 354 -5.32 -22.82 6.07
N HIS A 355 -5.89 -21.67 5.72
CA HIS A 355 -7.33 -21.38 5.77
C HIS A 355 -7.71 -20.31 4.74
N ASP A 356 -9.00 -20.07 4.56
CA ASP A 356 -9.51 -18.95 3.76
C ASP A 356 -9.26 -17.62 4.46
N PRO A 357 -9.17 -16.49 3.70
CA PRO A 357 -8.97 -15.18 4.31
C PRO A 357 -10.01 -14.82 5.35
N GLU A 358 -9.57 -14.34 6.51
CA GLU A 358 -10.41 -13.94 7.64
C GLU A 358 -10.42 -12.41 7.83
N LEU A 359 -11.59 -11.85 8.19
CA LEU A 359 -11.75 -10.42 8.47
C LEU A 359 -11.19 -10.01 9.84
N ALA A 360 -11.13 -10.94 10.78
CA ALA A 360 -10.77 -10.65 12.16
C ALA A 360 -9.37 -10.00 12.32
N PRO A 361 -8.32 -10.39 11.58
CA PRO A 361 -7.03 -9.71 11.61
C PRO A 361 -7.11 -8.24 11.19
N LEU A 362 -7.86 -7.93 10.13
CA LEU A 362 -8.07 -6.55 9.69
C LEU A 362 -8.80 -5.72 10.72
N HIS A 363 -9.85 -6.26 11.34
CA HIS A 363 -10.59 -5.57 12.41
C HIS A 363 -9.69 -5.24 13.60
N ARG A 364 -8.84 -6.19 14.04
CA ARG A 364 -7.85 -5.93 15.10
C ARG A 364 -6.90 -4.80 14.73
N ARG A 365 -6.44 -4.79 13.49
CA ARG A 365 -5.54 -3.76 12.96
C ARG A 365 -6.18 -2.37 12.98
N PHE A 366 -7.47 -2.27 12.71
CA PHE A 366 -8.24 -1.02 12.82
C PHE A 366 -8.65 -0.69 14.25
N GLY A 367 -8.37 -1.54 15.24
CA GLY A 367 -8.85 -1.36 16.62
C GLY A 367 -10.36 -1.54 16.77
N LEU A 368 -11.00 -2.20 15.82
CA LEU A 368 -12.43 -2.51 15.88
C LEU A 368 -12.64 -3.76 16.75
N SER A 369 -13.59 -3.67 17.68
CA SER A 369 -13.96 -4.82 18.50
C SER A 369 -14.70 -5.86 17.67
N THR A 370 -14.21 -7.10 17.65
CA THR A 370 -14.87 -8.23 16.99
C THR A 370 -16.23 -8.59 17.61
N THR A 371 -16.52 -8.11 18.82
CA THR A 371 -17.77 -8.41 19.55
C THR A 371 -19.00 -7.72 18.94
N ILE A 372 -18.84 -6.65 18.16
CA ILE A 372 -19.97 -5.91 17.57
C ILE A 372 -20.58 -6.65 16.36
N LEU A 373 -19.83 -7.54 15.71
CA LEU A 373 -20.25 -8.17 14.46
C LEU A 373 -21.08 -9.46 14.66
N MET A 374 -21.02 -10.12 15.83
CA MET A 374 -21.77 -11.34 16.10
C MET A 374 -23.27 -11.14 16.35
N HIS A 375 -23.77 -9.89 16.38
CA HIS A 375 -25.20 -9.62 16.66
C HIS A 375 -26.03 -9.21 15.43
N LYS A 376 -25.52 -9.30 14.20
CA LYS A 376 -26.26 -8.92 12.98
C LYS A 376 -26.46 -10.01 11.95
N ASP A 377 -26.18 -11.26 12.26
CA ASP A 377 -26.46 -12.40 11.33
C ASP A 377 -27.98 -12.73 11.21
N GLU A 378 -28.87 -11.98 11.86
CA GLU A 378 -30.33 -12.22 11.79
C GLU A 378 -31.09 -11.29 10.84
N ALA A 379 -30.44 -10.36 10.10
CA ALA A 379 -31.17 -9.44 9.23
C ALA A 379 -30.41 -9.09 7.93
N MET A 380 -30.12 -10.08 7.10
CA MET A 380 -29.94 -9.82 5.67
C MET A 380 -31.26 -10.11 4.94
N PRO A 381 -31.86 -9.14 4.26
CA PRO A 381 -32.97 -9.47 3.39
C PRO A 381 -32.48 -10.29 2.21
N GLN A 382 -32.92 -11.54 2.14
CA GLN A 382 -32.87 -12.33 0.92
C GLN A 382 -33.79 -11.65 -0.12
N LYS A 383 -33.26 -10.80 -0.98
CA LYS A 383 -33.87 -10.42 -2.25
C LYS A 383 -32.81 -9.76 -3.15
N LEU A 384 -32.11 -10.57 -3.89
CA LEU A 384 -31.63 -10.27 -5.21
C LEU A 384 -32.02 -11.48 -6.06
N SER A 385 -33.26 -11.46 -6.56
CA SER A 385 -33.71 -12.29 -7.67
C SER A 385 -33.81 -11.40 -8.89
#